data_8ca5318c4537b58738b80fc15236699e
#
_entry.id   8ca5318c4537b58738b80fc15236699e
#
_cell.length_a   1.000
_cell.length_b   1.000
_cell.length_c   1.000
_cell.angle_alpha   90.00
_cell.angle_beta   90.00
_cell.angle_gamma   90.00
#
_symmetry.space_group_name_H-M   'P 1'
#
loop_
_entity.id
_entity.type
_entity.pdbx_description
1 polymer ?
#
loop_
_entity_poly.entity_id
_entity_poly.type
_entity_poly.pdbx_seq_one_letter_code
_entity_poly.pdbx_strand_id
1 'polypeptide(L)'
;MTCPHVSDLPPSVDPDNPEGCGDCLAAGERSWAHLRICLGCGHVACCDSSPRRHATAHFAASGHPVMRSFEPGEDWRWCFLDSRVV
;
A
#
# COMPACT_ATOMS: atom_id res chain seq x y z
N MET A 1 -1.78 -9.03 20.45
CA MET A 1 -2.67 -9.88 19.61
C MET A 1 -2.27 -9.74 18.17
N THR A 2 -2.12 -10.83 17.46
CA THR A 2 -1.70 -10.83 16.06
C THR A 2 -2.91 -10.59 15.16
N CYS A 3 -2.75 -9.71 14.17
CA CYS A 3 -3.77 -9.46 13.16
C CYS A 3 -3.93 -10.71 12.28
N PRO A 4 -5.14 -11.31 12.18
CA PRO A 4 -5.32 -12.51 11.38
C PRO A 4 -5.05 -12.29 9.88
N HIS A 5 -5.19 -11.05 9.40
CA HIS A 5 -4.97 -10.74 7.99
C HIS A 5 -3.49 -10.82 7.60
N VAL A 6 -2.58 -10.67 8.55
CA VAL A 6 -1.14 -10.84 8.31
C VAL A 6 -0.80 -12.30 8.02
N SER A 7 -1.49 -13.23 8.67
CA SER A 7 -1.24 -14.67 8.50
C SER A 7 -1.57 -15.15 7.09
N ASP A 8 -2.44 -14.46 6.38
CA ASP A 8 -2.88 -14.84 5.02
C ASP A 8 -2.03 -14.21 3.92
N LEU A 9 -1.04 -13.39 4.30
CA LEU A 9 -0.19 -12.72 3.31
C LEU A 9 0.77 -13.72 2.64
N PRO A 10 1.11 -13.49 1.34
CA PRO A 10 2.19 -14.24 0.71
C PRO A 10 3.52 -13.95 1.41
N PRO A 11 4.50 -14.86 1.33
CA PRO A 11 5.79 -14.67 2.01
C PRO A 11 6.53 -13.42 1.56
N SER A 12 6.36 -13.01 0.30
CA SER A 12 6.93 -11.78 -0.22
C SER A 12 6.13 -11.32 -1.43
N VAL A 13 6.23 -10.02 -1.76
CA VAL A 13 5.64 -9.45 -2.96
C VAL A 13 6.68 -8.55 -3.63
N ASP A 14 6.65 -8.51 -4.95
CA ASP A 14 7.49 -7.60 -5.73
C ASP A 14 6.70 -6.34 -6.05
N PRO A 15 7.30 -5.14 -5.92
CA PRO A 15 6.61 -3.91 -6.29
C PRO A 15 6.30 -3.87 -7.78
N ASP A 16 5.05 -3.57 -8.14
CA ASP A 16 4.64 -3.45 -9.54
C ASP A 16 5.20 -2.18 -10.18
N ASN A 17 5.52 -1.17 -9.37
CA ASN A 17 6.18 0.05 -9.84
C ASN A 17 7.13 0.56 -8.75
N PRO A 18 8.43 0.20 -8.81
CA PRO A 18 9.39 0.62 -7.78
C PRO A 18 9.72 2.11 -7.80
N GLU A 19 9.35 2.82 -8.86
CA GLU A 19 9.72 4.23 -9.05
C GLU A 19 8.69 5.20 -8.50
N GLY A 20 7.47 4.76 -8.20
CA GLY A 20 6.45 5.66 -7.70
C GLY A 20 5.06 5.05 -7.69
N CYS A 21 4.04 5.90 -7.54
CA CYS A 21 2.65 5.48 -7.60
C CYS A 21 2.25 5.25 -9.06
N GLY A 22 2.07 3.99 -9.45
CA GLY A 22 1.70 3.65 -10.82
C GLY A 22 0.38 4.29 -11.25
N ASP A 23 -0.59 4.38 -10.34
CA ASP A 23 -1.89 5.00 -10.63
C ASP A 23 -1.75 6.50 -10.89
N CYS A 24 -0.92 7.21 -10.09
CA CYS A 24 -0.64 8.62 -10.34
C CYS A 24 0.07 8.82 -11.66
N LEU A 25 1.08 8.01 -11.95
CA LEU A 25 1.84 8.10 -13.20
C LEU A 25 0.95 7.84 -14.41
N ALA A 26 0.04 6.86 -14.33
CA ALA A 26 -0.91 6.58 -15.39
C ALA A 26 -1.87 7.76 -15.64
N ALA A 27 -2.16 8.54 -14.60
CA ALA A 27 -2.99 9.74 -14.69
C ALA A 27 -2.19 11.00 -15.05
N GLY A 28 -0.88 10.88 -15.27
CA GLY A 28 -0.02 12.01 -15.60
C GLY A 28 0.36 12.86 -14.38
N GLU A 29 0.27 12.30 -13.17
CA GLU A 29 0.54 13.04 -11.95
C GLU A 29 1.75 12.50 -11.20
N ARG A 30 2.43 13.37 -10.45
CA ARG A 30 3.60 13.04 -9.64
C ARG A 30 3.55 13.66 -8.24
N SER A 31 2.37 14.09 -7.80
CA SER A 31 2.19 14.89 -6.58
C SER A 31 1.84 14.04 -5.36
N TRP A 32 2.40 12.85 -5.23
CA TRP A 32 2.20 12.03 -4.04
C TRP A 32 3.15 12.44 -2.91
N ALA A 33 2.68 12.30 -1.65
CA ALA A 33 3.50 12.59 -0.47
C ALA A 33 4.39 11.39 -0.10
N HIS A 34 3.81 10.21 0.05
CA HIS A 34 4.52 8.98 0.41
C HIS A 34 3.93 7.80 -0.35
N LEU A 35 4.67 6.71 -0.39
CA LEU A 35 4.27 5.50 -1.09
C LEU A 35 3.99 4.36 -0.12
N ARG A 36 3.07 3.48 -0.52
CA ARG A 36 2.70 2.26 0.19
C ARG A 36 2.72 1.10 -0.79
N ILE A 37 3.03 -0.09 -0.30
CA ILE A 37 2.99 -1.30 -1.11
C ILE A 37 1.94 -2.26 -0.53
N CYS A 38 1.05 -2.75 -1.38
CA CYS A 38 0.07 -3.77 -1.00
C CYS A 38 0.79 -5.10 -0.77
N LEU A 39 0.70 -5.64 0.44
CA LEU A 39 1.34 -6.91 0.76
C LEU A 39 0.59 -8.12 0.21
N GLY A 40 -0.60 -7.91 -0.32
CA GLY A 40 -1.35 -8.99 -1.00
C GLY A 40 -0.94 -9.21 -2.44
N CYS A 41 -0.49 -8.17 -3.15
CA CYS A 41 -0.19 -8.29 -4.59
C CYS A 41 1.00 -7.46 -5.09
N GLY A 42 1.61 -6.62 -4.25
CA GLY A 42 2.75 -5.79 -4.65
C GLY A 42 2.41 -4.48 -5.34
N HIS A 43 1.13 -4.09 -5.37
CA HIS A 43 0.74 -2.82 -5.97
C HIS A 43 1.29 -1.64 -5.15
N VAL A 44 2.05 -0.76 -5.80
CA VAL A 44 2.59 0.45 -5.19
C VAL A 44 1.66 1.62 -5.46
N ALA A 45 1.25 2.32 -4.39
CA ALA A 45 0.27 3.38 -4.49
C ALA A 45 0.56 4.47 -3.47
N CYS A 46 0.01 5.68 -3.68
CA CYS A 46 0.23 6.81 -2.80
C CYS A 46 -0.61 6.73 -1.53
N CYS A 47 -0.10 7.35 -0.45
CA CYS A 47 -0.73 7.32 0.87
C CYS A 47 -1.91 8.30 0.99
N ASP A 48 -2.59 8.27 2.15
CA ASP A 48 -3.72 9.15 2.42
C ASP A 48 -3.36 10.64 2.56
N SER A 49 -2.08 10.95 2.77
CA SER A 49 -1.60 12.34 2.74
C SER A 49 -1.41 12.85 1.32
N SER A 50 -1.52 11.99 0.32
CA SER A 50 -1.44 12.36 -1.09
C SER A 50 -2.83 12.76 -1.61
N PRO A 51 -2.92 13.65 -2.61
CA PRO A 51 -4.23 14.11 -3.11
C PRO A 51 -5.12 12.99 -3.64
N ARG A 52 -4.55 11.96 -4.23
CA ARG A 52 -5.32 10.90 -4.88
C ARG A 52 -5.57 9.66 -4.01
N ARG A 53 -4.82 9.47 -2.93
CA ARG A 53 -5.02 8.38 -1.96
C ARG A 53 -5.21 7.00 -2.63
N HIS A 54 -4.31 6.65 -3.55
CA HIS A 54 -4.45 5.45 -4.36
C HIS A 54 -4.31 4.15 -3.56
N ALA A 55 -3.55 4.16 -2.44
CA ALA A 55 -3.45 2.97 -1.60
C ALA A 55 -4.79 2.59 -0.98
N THR A 56 -5.54 3.58 -0.47
CA THR A 56 -6.89 3.37 0.06
C THR A 56 -7.85 2.95 -1.05
N ALA A 57 -7.76 3.56 -2.23
CA ALA A 57 -8.57 3.19 -3.37
C ALA A 57 -8.29 1.74 -3.81
N HIS A 58 -7.03 1.31 -3.78
CA HIS A 58 -6.65 -0.07 -4.10
C HIS A 58 -7.27 -1.05 -3.11
N PHE A 59 -7.24 -0.76 -1.80
CA PHE A 59 -7.91 -1.59 -0.81
C PHE A 59 -9.42 -1.69 -1.12
N ALA A 60 -10.07 -0.56 -1.41
CA ALA A 60 -11.50 -0.54 -1.70
C ALA A 60 -11.86 -1.39 -2.92
N ALA A 61 -10.98 -1.39 -3.94
CA ALA A 61 -11.21 -2.13 -5.18
C ALA A 61 -10.85 -3.61 -5.08
N SER A 62 -9.76 -3.94 -4.38
CA SER A 62 -9.19 -5.30 -4.36
C SER A 62 -9.60 -6.11 -3.13
N GLY A 63 -9.90 -5.45 -2.01
CA GLY A 63 -10.13 -6.11 -0.73
C GLY A 63 -8.87 -6.59 -0.04
N HIS A 64 -7.67 -6.27 -0.56
CA HIS A 64 -6.40 -6.64 0.08
C HIS A 64 -6.17 -5.79 1.32
N PRO A 65 -6.21 -6.36 2.54
CA PRO A 65 -6.33 -5.53 3.75
C PRO A 65 -5.03 -4.94 4.28
N VAL A 66 -3.87 -5.50 3.92
CA VAL A 66 -2.61 -5.11 4.54
C VAL A 66 -1.70 -4.43 3.54
N MET A 67 -1.16 -3.28 3.92
CA MET A 67 -0.11 -2.58 3.19
C MET A 67 1.09 -2.34 4.09
N ARG A 68 2.22 -1.97 3.48
CA ARG A 68 3.44 -1.59 4.19
C ARG A 68 3.93 -0.25 3.64
N SER A 69 4.67 0.52 4.47
CA SER A 69 5.39 1.66 3.94
C SER A 69 6.35 1.23 2.83
N PHE A 70 6.39 1.98 1.75
CA PHE A 70 7.36 1.77 0.65
C PHE A 70 8.40 2.89 0.61
N GLU A 71 8.62 3.55 1.76
CA GLU A 71 9.63 4.58 1.89
C GLU A 71 10.92 3.99 2.47
N PRO A 72 12.09 4.48 2.05
CA PRO A 72 13.37 4.00 2.59
C PRO A 72 13.45 4.16 4.11
N GLY A 73 13.88 3.10 4.80
CA GLY A 73 14.02 3.12 6.24
C GLY A 73 12.74 2.90 7.03
N GLU A 74 11.61 2.71 6.37
CA GLU A 74 10.32 2.43 7.01
C GLU A 74 9.87 1.01 6.69
N ASP A 75 9.39 0.30 7.70
CA ASP A 75 8.96 -1.09 7.55
C ASP A 75 7.62 -1.40 8.23
N TRP A 76 6.94 -0.37 8.75
CA TRP A 76 5.67 -0.57 9.43
C TRP A 76 4.57 -1.01 8.43
N ARG A 77 3.61 -1.78 8.96
CA ARG A 77 2.47 -2.30 8.21
C ARG A 77 1.18 -1.76 8.78
N TRP A 78 0.18 -1.61 7.91
CA TRP A 78 -1.16 -1.15 8.28
C TRP A 78 -2.20 -2.12 7.75
N CYS A 79 -3.16 -2.48 8.60
CA CYS A 79 -4.33 -3.27 8.20
C CYS A 79 -5.56 -2.37 8.10
N PHE A 80 -6.12 -2.26 6.91
CA PHE A 80 -7.31 -1.43 6.69
C PHE A 80 -8.55 -1.97 7.40
N LEU A 81 -8.68 -3.30 7.51
CA LEU A 81 -9.83 -3.91 8.18
C LEU A 81 -9.78 -3.73 9.70
N ASP A 82 -8.59 -3.86 10.28
CA ASP A 82 -8.39 -3.69 11.71
C ASP A 82 -8.13 -2.23 12.10
N SER A 83 -7.88 -1.36 11.12
CA SER A 83 -7.57 0.07 11.28
C SER A 83 -6.46 0.30 12.28
N ARG A 84 -5.34 -0.41 12.11
CA ARG A 84 -4.19 -0.28 13.01
C ARG A 84 -2.90 -0.75 12.33
N VAL A 85 -1.77 -0.35 12.91
CA VAL A 85 -0.44 -0.88 12.59
C VAL A 85 -0.35 -2.33 13.08
N VAL A 86 0.18 -3.20 12.24
CA VAL A 86 0.23 -4.65 12.54
C VAL A 86 1.65 -5.25 12.39
#